data_e278d6986efcfcc7821a0383f707fd67
#
_entry.id   e278d6986efcfcc7821a0383f707fd67
#
_cell.length_a   1.000
_cell.length_b   1.000
_cell.length_c   1.000
_cell.angle_alpha   90.00
_cell.angle_beta   90.00
_cell.angle_gamma   90.00
#
_symmetry.space_group_name_H-M   'P 1'
#
loop_
_entity.id
_entity.type
_entity.pdbx_description
1 polymer ?
#
loop_
_entity_poly.entity_id
_entity_poly.type
_entity_poly.pdbx_seq_one_letter_code
_entity_poly.pdbx_strand_id
1 'polypeptide(L)'
;MTRSAPLLLDGASLSVADVLDVALRRRRVALSDAARARMQTTRDVVGGIVARNEVVYGVTTGFGKLSDVHIPPDQLAQLQVNLVRSHVAGVGPELPEPEVRAMMLLRANVMAKGYSGSRPDVPDLICAMLNAGLWPVVHEQGSVGASGDLSPLAELAVTLIGEGELHTRDGARRPAGEALSAAALAPLTLHPKEGISLINGTQAHTAIAALAVAEARTLWETAHAAGAMTLEALKGTPTAFDARIHDARGQEGQRDSAALLRALLVDSPLRESHRDGDPRVQDAYALRCMPQVHGPVLDALRFAEGLIWRELNAATDNPLVFDNGEMLSGGNFHGQAVAMALDVLAIALTNLAVMAERRIDRLVHPDLNEGLPPFLSNGAGLNSGFMMAQVTAASLASECKVLAHPASVDTIPTDGSKEDVVPMAMGAAWKLRRIVGNVRNVLAIELMCAAQGLDCRRPLRSSAPIERVHEAIRRLVAPLAADRMLSPDIHAIAQAITRREFVAVERTVL
;
A
#
# COMPACT_ATOMS: atom_id res chain seq x y z
N MET A 1 20.73 -17.63 7.80
CA MET A 1 19.89 -16.44 8.11
C MET A 1 20.73 -15.51 8.99
N THR A 2 21.36 -14.52 8.39
CA THR A 2 22.02 -13.44 9.13
C THR A 2 20.93 -12.68 9.89
N ARG A 3 21.02 -12.65 11.22
CA ARG A 3 20.19 -11.79 12.07
C ARG A 3 20.50 -10.35 11.65
N SER A 4 19.68 -9.73 10.80
CA SER A 4 19.82 -8.31 10.49
C SER A 4 19.68 -7.53 11.80
N ALA A 5 20.51 -6.51 12.00
CA ALA A 5 20.43 -5.63 13.16
C ALA A 5 19.01 -5.06 13.31
N PRO A 6 18.54 -4.79 14.53
CA PRO A 6 17.26 -4.16 14.75
C PRO A 6 17.20 -2.81 14.01
N LEU A 7 16.01 -2.45 13.51
CA LEU A 7 15.73 -1.12 13.02
C LEU A 7 15.65 -0.18 14.24
N LEU A 8 16.48 0.85 14.27
CA LEU A 8 16.46 1.87 15.32
C LEU A 8 15.56 3.03 14.88
N LEU A 9 14.48 3.25 15.64
CA LEU A 9 13.54 4.33 15.38
C LEU A 9 14.08 5.65 15.90
N ASP A 10 14.22 6.62 15.00
CA ASP A 10 14.70 7.97 15.30
C ASP A 10 13.66 9.06 15.01
N GLY A 11 12.49 8.69 14.48
CA GLY A 11 11.41 9.60 14.12
C GLY A 11 11.64 10.39 12.83
N ALA A 12 12.71 10.13 12.07
CA ALA A 12 13.11 10.98 10.95
C ALA A 12 13.59 10.25 9.68
N SER A 13 14.08 9.01 9.80
CA SER A 13 14.78 8.32 8.71
C SER A 13 14.06 7.08 8.17
N LEU A 14 12.83 6.82 8.60
CA LEU A 14 12.07 5.64 8.19
C LEU A 14 11.77 5.65 6.68
N SER A 15 12.09 4.58 6.00
CA SER A 15 11.79 4.37 4.59
C SER A 15 10.64 3.38 4.37
N VAL A 16 10.04 3.39 3.17
CA VAL A 16 9.05 2.38 2.78
C VAL A 16 9.65 0.97 2.85
N ALA A 17 10.92 0.81 2.51
CA ALA A 17 11.61 -0.49 2.62
C ALA A 17 11.70 -0.99 4.06
N ASP A 18 11.96 -0.10 5.03
CA ASP A 18 11.96 -0.45 6.46
C ASP A 18 10.56 -0.86 6.93
N VAL A 19 9.51 -0.17 6.47
CA VAL A 19 8.12 -0.56 6.76
C VAL A 19 7.83 -1.96 6.25
N LEU A 20 8.22 -2.28 5.00
CA LEU A 20 8.06 -3.63 4.43
C LEU A 20 8.84 -4.70 5.22
N ASP A 21 10.06 -4.39 5.64
CA ASP A 21 10.89 -5.32 6.42
C ASP A 21 10.26 -5.67 7.77
N VAL A 22 9.67 -4.68 8.45
CA VAL A 22 8.98 -4.91 9.73
C VAL A 22 7.62 -5.56 9.53
N ALA A 23 6.82 -5.07 8.59
CA ALA A 23 5.47 -5.55 8.34
C ALA A 23 5.44 -6.99 7.81
N LEU A 24 6.25 -7.29 6.78
CA LEU A 24 6.21 -8.54 6.05
C LEU A 24 7.29 -9.54 6.50
N ARG A 25 8.49 -9.06 6.86
CA ARG A 25 9.65 -9.90 7.18
C ARG A 25 9.95 -9.98 8.67
N ARG A 26 9.14 -9.27 9.50
CA ARG A 26 9.24 -9.26 10.97
C ARG A 26 10.65 -8.84 11.45
N ARG A 27 11.30 -7.88 10.76
CA ARG A 27 12.54 -7.26 11.24
C ARG A 27 12.30 -6.67 12.63
N ARG A 28 13.22 -6.93 13.57
CA ARG A 28 13.13 -6.40 14.93
C ARG A 28 13.29 -4.88 14.93
N VAL A 29 12.64 -4.24 15.88
CA VAL A 29 12.64 -2.77 16.05
C VAL A 29 13.02 -2.40 17.47
N ALA A 30 13.63 -1.23 17.65
CA ALA A 30 13.91 -0.64 18.97
C ALA A 30 13.95 0.88 18.83
N LEU A 31 13.71 1.58 19.95
CA LEU A 31 13.88 3.03 20.03
C LEU A 31 15.38 3.37 20.10
N SER A 32 15.84 4.39 19.36
CA SER A 32 17.21 4.88 19.45
C SER A 32 17.43 5.70 20.74
N ASP A 33 18.66 5.72 21.25
CA ASP A 33 19.00 6.49 22.45
C ASP A 33 18.76 7.99 22.26
N ALA A 34 19.05 8.52 21.07
CA ALA A 34 18.80 9.91 20.72
C ALA A 34 17.30 10.26 20.71
N ALA A 35 16.44 9.36 20.20
CA ALA A 35 14.99 9.53 20.27
C ALA A 35 14.50 9.50 21.71
N ARG A 36 14.99 8.56 22.51
CA ARG A 36 14.67 8.45 23.93
C ARG A 36 14.98 9.74 24.71
N ALA A 37 16.16 10.34 24.48
CA ALA A 37 16.54 11.60 25.09
C ALA A 37 15.59 12.75 24.69
N ARG A 38 15.25 12.89 23.40
CA ARG A 38 14.29 13.91 22.96
C ARG A 38 12.90 13.73 23.57
N MET A 39 12.43 12.50 23.62
CA MET A 39 11.13 12.17 24.25
C MET A 39 11.12 12.57 25.74
N GLN A 40 12.19 12.29 26.47
CA GLN A 40 12.27 12.66 27.89
C GLN A 40 12.21 14.17 28.06
N THR A 41 12.90 14.96 27.22
CA THR A 41 12.85 16.43 27.27
C THR A 41 11.41 16.95 27.18
N THR A 42 10.64 16.50 26.18
CA THR A 42 9.25 16.95 26.01
C THR A 42 8.31 16.34 27.05
N ARG A 43 8.61 15.16 27.60
CA ARG A 43 7.89 14.57 28.72
C ARG A 43 8.03 15.44 30.01
N ASP A 44 9.21 15.96 30.26
CA ASP A 44 9.47 16.83 31.39
C ASP A 44 8.67 18.14 31.29
N VAL A 45 8.47 18.69 30.08
CA VAL A 45 7.58 19.85 29.86
C VAL A 45 6.15 19.52 30.27
N VAL A 46 5.61 18.37 29.85
CA VAL A 46 4.25 17.92 30.26
C VAL A 46 4.15 17.74 31.76
N GLY A 47 5.18 17.15 32.40
CA GLY A 47 5.27 17.01 33.86
C GLY A 47 5.21 18.36 34.60
N GLY A 48 5.90 19.37 34.06
CA GLY A 48 5.89 20.74 34.59
C GLY A 48 4.51 21.40 34.48
N ILE A 49 3.80 21.25 33.36
CA ILE A 49 2.43 21.76 33.18
C ILE A 49 1.47 21.15 34.20
N VAL A 50 1.52 19.84 34.39
CA VAL A 50 0.67 19.14 35.35
C VAL A 50 0.99 19.61 36.78
N ALA A 51 2.27 19.76 37.14
CA ALA A 51 2.69 20.20 38.46
C ALA A 51 2.24 21.63 38.78
N ARG A 52 2.17 22.52 37.78
CA ARG A 52 1.68 23.90 37.93
C ARG A 52 0.16 24.03 37.78
N ASN A 53 -0.54 22.93 37.51
CA ASN A 53 -1.97 22.89 37.26
C ASN A 53 -2.42 23.88 36.16
N GLU A 54 -1.62 24.05 35.13
CA GLU A 54 -1.93 24.89 33.97
C GLU A 54 -3.05 24.29 33.11
N VAL A 55 -3.95 25.13 32.59
CA VAL A 55 -5.01 24.69 31.69
C VAL A 55 -4.43 24.58 30.27
N VAL A 56 -4.19 23.33 29.80
CA VAL A 56 -3.60 23.07 28.49
C VAL A 56 -4.37 21.95 27.81
N TYR A 57 -4.79 22.21 26.57
CA TYR A 57 -5.52 21.24 25.74
C TYR A 57 -4.77 19.89 25.66
N GLY A 58 -5.52 18.82 25.84
CA GLY A 58 -4.97 17.46 25.74
C GLY A 58 -4.14 16.99 26.93
N VAL A 59 -3.90 17.85 27.93
CA VAL A 59 -3.20 17.54 29.17
C VAL A 59 -4.14 17.62 30.39
N THR A 60 -4.80 18.77 30.58
CA THR A 60 -5.65 19.08 31.71
C THR A 60 -7.06 19.48 31.34
N THR A 61 -7.47 19.27 30.07
CA THR A 61 -8.82 19.52 29.57
C THR A 61 -9.42 18.27 28.96
N GLY A 62 -10.73 18.31 28.69
CA GLY A 62 -11.39 17.37 27.79
C GLY A 62 -10.89 17.51 26.35
N PHE A 63 -11.47 16.74 25.42
CA PHE A 63 -11.02 16.63 24.01
C PHE A 63 -12.11 17.08 23.04
N GLY A 64 -11.70 17.48 21.83
CA GLY A 64 -12.61 17.87 20.77
C GLY A 64 -13.59 18.95 21.18
N LYS A 65 -14.89 18.71 21.00
CA LYS A 65 -15.95 19.64 21.43
C LYS A 65 -15.94 19.92 22.94
N LEU A 66 -15.38 19.04 23.76
CA LEU A 66 -15.30 19.16 25.22
C LEU A 66 -13.98 19.82 25.70
N SER A 67 -13.20 20.41 24.80
CA SER A 67 -11.89 21.03 25.09
C SER A 67 -11.94 22.16 26.12
N ASP A 68 -13.09 22.78 26.34
CA ASP A 68 -13.29 23.88 27.29
C ASP A 68 -13.54 23.41 28.74
N VAL A 69 -13.65 22.09 28.95
CA VAL A 69 -13.87 21.49 30.28
C VAL A 69 -12.53 21.19 30.95
N HIS A 70 -12.25 21.88 32.06
CA HIS A 70 -11.05 21.61 32.89
C HIS A 70 -11.24 20.34 33.72
N ILE A 71 -10.19 19.48 33.77
CA ILE A 71 -10.20 18.21 34.48
C ILE A 71 -9.25 18.31 35.71
N PRO A 72 -9.75 17.97 36.92
CA PRO A 72 -8.93 17.99 38.11
C PRO A 72 -7.73 17.03 38.05
N PRO A 73 -6.59 17.36 38.70
CA PRO A 73 -5.36 16.54 38.61
C PRO A 73 -5.52 15.08 39.03
N ASP A 74 -6.37 14.78 40.00
CA ASP A 74 -6.68 13.44 40.49
C ASP A 74 -7.48 12.59 39.50
N GLN A 75 -8.08 13.21 38.47
CA GLN A 75 -8.87 12.54 37.44
C GLN A 75 -8.12 12.39 36.09
N LEU A 76 -6.92 12.97 35.92
CA LEU A 76 -6.19 12.99 34.66
C LEU A 76 -5.81 11.59 34.14
N ALA A 77 -5.46 10.66 35.02
CA ALA A 77 -5.16 9.28 34.65
C ALA A 77 -6.43 8.57 34.12
N GLN A 78 -7.55 8.74 34.84
CA GLN A 78 -8.82 8.18 34.42
C GLN A 78 -9.29 8.77 33.08
N LEU A 79 -9.06 10.07 32.84
CA LEU A 79 -9.35 10.73 31.57
C LEU A 79 -8.63 10.04 30.41
N GLN A 80 -7.34 9.70 30.55
CA GLN A 80 -6.58 9.03 29.47
C GLN A 80 -7.15 7.64 29.13
N VAL A 81 -7.52 6.86 30.15
CA VAL A 81 -8.14 5.54 29.98
C VAL A 81 -9.52 5.66 29.33
N ASN A 82 -10.35 6.59 29.80
CA ASN A 82 -11.68 6.82 29.24
C ASN A 82 -11.62 7.28 27.78
N LEU A 83 -10.63 8.14 27.43
CA LEU A 83 -10.39 8.56 26.07
C LEU A 83 -10.13 7.35 25.16
N VAL A 84 -9.18 6.50 25.54
CA VAL A 84 -8.86 5.29 24.75
C VAL A 84 -10.08 4.40 24.61
N ARG A 85 -10.78 4.07 25.70
CA ARG A 85 -11.95 3.18 25.69
C ARG A 85 -13.10 3.73 24.82
N SER A 86 -13.40 5.02 24.91
CA SER A 86 -14.51 5.64 24.18
C SER A 86 -14.28 5.72 22.68
N HIS A 87 -13.02 5.61 22.23
CA HIS A 87 -12.64 5.68 20.81
C HIS A 87 -12.47 4.30 20.15
N VAL A 88 -12.57 3.20 20.89
CA VAL A 88 -12.65 1.83 20.34
C VAL A 88 -14.06 1.62 19.83
N ALA A 89 -14.29 2.00 18.57
CA ALA A 89 -15.61 1.99 17.92
C ALA A 89 -15.54 1.47 16.47
N GLY A 90 -14.42 0.85 16.06
CA GLY A 90 -14.22 0.27 14.74
C GLY A 90 -15.14 -0.93 14.47
N VAL A 91 -15.54 -1.09 13.21
CA VAL A 91 -16.40 -2.18 12.73
C VAL A 91 -15.93 -2.68 11.37
N GLY A 92 -16.59 -3.72 10.85
CA GLY A 92 -16.26 -4.30 9.54
C GLY A 92 -15.15 -5.35 9.63
N PRO A 93 -14.50 -5.67 8.50
CA PRO A 93 -13.39 -6.62 8.47
C PRO A 93 -12.18 -6.14 9.27
N GLU A 94 -11.42 -7.09 9.78
CA GLU A 94 -10.13 -6.79 10.41
C GLU A 94 -9.09 -6.39 9.37
N LEU A 95 -8.23 -5.44 9.72
CA LEU A 95 -7.04 -5.12 8.92
C LEU A 95 -6.08 -6.31 8.92
N PRO A 96 -5.48 -6.64 7.77
CA PRO A 96 -4.46 -7.68 7.67
C PRO A 96 -3.24 -7.41 8.57
N GLU A 97 -2.63 -8.49 9.10
CA GLU A 97 -1.42 -8.41 9.94
C GLU A 97 -0.37 -7.40 9.43
N PRO A 98 0.04 -7.41 8.14
CA PRO A 98 1.06 -6.49 7.66
C PRO A 98 0.68 -5.02 7.84
N GLU A 99 -0.59 -4.66 7.65
CA GLU A 99 -1.08 -3.29 7.79
C GLU A 99 -1.08 -2.86 9.25
N VAL A 100 -1.53 -3.73 10.16
CA VAL A 100 -1.51 -3.46 11.60
C VAL A 100 -0.07 -3.33 12.12
N ARG A 101 0.83 -4.20 11.70
CA ARG A 101 2.26 -4.13 12.08
C ARG A 101 2.93 -2.87 11.56
N ALA A 102 2.60 -2.44 10.34
CA ALA A 102 3.06 -1.17 9.80
C ALA A 102 2.49 0.00 10.63
N MET A 103 1.20 0.00 10.97
CA MET A 103 0.58 1.02 11.81
C MET A 103 1.25 1.12 13.19
N MET A 104 1.54 0.00 13.85
CA MET A 104 2.28 -0.05 15.11
C MET A 104 3.68 0.58 14.98
N LEU A 105 4.42 0.20 13.92
CA LEU A 105 5.74 0.77 13.63
C LEU A 105 5.67 2.30 13.47
N LEU A 106 4.72 2.78 12.67
CA LEU A 106 4.53 4.21 12.42
C LEU A 106 4.12 4.95 13.68
N ARG A 107 3.29 4.35 14.55
CA ARG A 107 2.93 4.97 15.85
C ARG A 107 4.14 5.08 16.75
N ALA A 108 4.99 4.07 16.84
CA ALA A 108 6.25 4.14 17.60
C ALA A 108 7.20 5.20 17.00
N ASN A 109 7.30 5.30 15.65
CA ASN A 109 8.18 6.25 14.99
C ASN A 109 7.76 7.71 15.20
N VAL A 110 6.46 8.02 15.17
CA VAL A 110 6.00 9.40 15.43
C VAL A 110 6.30 9.83 16.88
N MET A 111 6.21 8.92 17.85
CA MET A 111 6.60 9.21 19.23
C MET A 111 8.12 9.40 19.37
N ALA A 112 8.92 8.57 18.67
CA ALA A 112 10.38 8.68 18.62
C ALA A 112 10.85 10.05 18.11
N LYS A 113 10.02 10.76 17.34
CA LYS A 113 10.31 12.13 16.88
C LYS A 113 10.42 13.12 18.05
N GLY A 114 9.73 12.85 19.16
CA GLY A 114 9.90 13.59 20.42
C GLY A 114 8.96 14.78 20.61
N TYR A 115 7.91 14.95 19.82
CA TYR A 115 6.93 16.04 19.99
C TYR A 115 5.65 15.64 20.73
N SER A 116 5.47 14.36 21.05
CA SER A 116 4.23 13.85 21.64
C SER A 116 4.13 14.09 23.15
N GLY A 117 5.23 14.34 23.85
CA GLY A 117 5.26 14.49 25.31
C GLY A 117 4.93 13.20 26.07
N SER A 118 5.01 12.05 25.42
CA SER A 118 4.83 10.72 26.01
C SER A 118 6.15 10.17 26.56
N ARG A 119 6.07 9.26 27.54
CA ARG A 119 7.25 8.55 28.05
C ARG A 119 7.80 7.58 26.99
N PRO A 120 9.12 7.30 27.02
CA PRO A 120 9.72 6.26 26.17
C PRO A 120 9.13 4.85 26.35
N ASP A 121 8.58 4.54 27.54
CA ASP A 121 7.91 3.25 27.82
C ASP A 121 6.80 2.92 26.83
N VAL A 122 6.11 3.93 26.30
CA VAL A 122 4.99 3.74 25.38
C VAL A 122 5.44 3.13 24.05
N PRO A 123 6.34 3.75 23.25
CA PRO A 123 6.85 3.12 22.05
C PRO A 123 7.73 1.89 22.34
N ASP A 124 8.35 1.78 23.52
CA ASP A 124 9.08 0.57 23.91
C ASP A 124 8.15 -0.65 23.97
N LEU A 125 6.96 -0.51 24.57
CA LEU A 125 5.99 -1.60 24.61
C LEU A 125 5.49 -1.94 23.19
N ILE A 126 5.22 -0.95 22.33
CA ILE A 126 4.83 -1.19 20.93
C ILE A 126 5.93 -1.97 20.20
N CYS A 127 7.20 -1.57 20.36
CA CYS A 127 8.34 -2.28 19.77
C CYS A 127 8.47 -3.71 20.32
N ALA A 128 8.26 -3.90 21.62
CA ALA A 128 8.31 -5.22 22.27
C ALA A 128 7.21 -6.14 21.74
N MET A 129 5.98 -5.65 21.58
CA MET A 129 4.86 -6.38 20.98
C MET A 129 5.18 -6.79 19.54
N LEU A 130 5.67 -5.86 18.70
CA LEU A 130 6.11 -6.15 17.32
C LEU A 130 7.16 -7.27 17.29
N ASN A 131 8.14 -7.21 18.19
CA ASN A 131 9.23 -8.18 18.30
C ASN A 131 8.76 -9.54 18.81
N ALA A 132 7.74 -9.58 19.67
CA ALA A 132 7.11 -10.79 20.20
C ALA A 132 6.16 -11.43 19.16
N GLY A 133 5.79 -10.68 18.09
CA GLY A 133 4.81 -11.13 17.10
C GLY A 133 3.38 -11.03 17.63
N LEU A 134 3.10 -10.01 18.42
CA LEU A 134 1.77 -9.63 18.90
C LEU A 134 1.29 -8.43 18.10
N TRP A 135 0.03 -8.45 17.67
CA TRP A 135 -0.60 -7.29 17.01
C TRP A 135 -2.08 -7.21 17.39
N PRO A 136 -2.63 -5.98 17.56
CA PRO A 136 -4.03 -5.79 17.95
C PRO A 136 -5.00 -6.23 16.86
N VAL A 137 -6.21 -6.58 17.28
CA VAL A 137 -7.38 -6.63 16.40
C VAL A 137 -7.74 -5.18 16.08
N VAL A 138 -7.72 -4.84 14.80
CA VAL A 138 -8.02 -3.49 14.29
C VAL A 138 -8.99 -3.61 13.12
N HIS A 139 -10.08 -2.81 13.16
CA HIS A 139 -11.10 -2.83 12.11
C HIS A 139 -10.84 -1.76 11.05
N GLU A 140 -11.25 -2.04 9.81
CA GLU A 140 -11.00 -1.12 8.70
C GLU A 140 -11.96 0.06 8.63
N GLN A 141 -13.12 0.00 9.30
CA GLN A 141 -14.14 1.03 9.28
C GLN A 141 -14.29 1.69 10.66
N GLY A 142 -14.22 3.02 10.70
CA GLY A 142 -14.31 3.79 11.94
C GLY A 142 -13.45 5.05 11.96
N SER A 143 -12.74 5.35 10.85
CA SER A 143 -11.94 6.57 10.72
C SER A 143 -12.32 7.36 9.46
N VAL A 144 -12.43 8.67 9.60
CA VAL A 144 -12.53 9.63 8.48
C VAL A 144 -11.21 10.38 8.23
N GLY A 145 -10.19 10.14 9.06
CA GLY A 145 -8.86 10.73 8.95
C GLY A 145 -8.77 12.21 9.33
N ALA A 146 -9.74 12.76 10.07
CA ALA A 146 -9.82 14.18 10.42
C ALA A 146 -8.85 14.53 11.56
N SER A 147 -9.06 14.00 12.76
CA SER A 147 -8.07 14.01 13.86
C SER A 147 -7.08 12.85 13.74
N GLY A 148 -6.80 12.44 12.51
CA GLY A 148 -6.13 11.20 12.18
C GLY A 148 -7.06 9.99 12.32
N ASP A 149 -6.47 8.84 12.59
CA ASP A 149 -7.14 7.53 12.62
C ASP A 149 -7.54 7.15 14.05
N LEU A 150 -8.43 7.94 14.69
CA LEU A 150 -8.74 7.82 16.10
C LEU A 150 -9.14 6.39 16.52
N SER A 151 -10.13 5.80 15.84
CA SER A 151 -10.64 4.48 16.22
C SER A 151 -9.61 3.35 15.97
N PRO A 152 -8.97 3.20 14.80
CA PRO A 152 -7.92 2.20 14.60
C PRO A 152 -6.75 2.33 15.59
N LEU A 153 -6.35 3.55 15.92
CA LEU A 153 -5.28 3.79 16.91
C LEU A 153 -5.74 3.55 18.33
N ALA A 154 -7.02 3.76 18.65
CA ALA A 154 -7.59 3.41 19.94
C ALA A 154 -7.65 1.89 20.14
N GLU A 155 -7.90 1.12 19.08
CA GLU A 155 -7.84 -0.34 19.11
C GLU A 155 -6.41 -0.86 19.34
N LEU A 156 -5.38 -0.13 18.88
CA LEU A 156 -4.00 -0.36 19.33
C LEU A 156 -3.80 0.05 20.80
N ALA A 157 -4.22 1.27 21.16
CA ALA A 157 -3.95 1.86 22.47
C ALA A 157 -4.57 1.06 23.62
N VAL A 158 -5.79 0.53 23.43
CA VAL A 158 -6.49 -0.27 24.44
C VAL A 158 -5.74 -1.55 24.77
N THR A 159 -5.01 -2.13 23.81
CA THR A 159 -4.20 -3.33 24.08
C THR A 159 -2.95 -3.04 24.89
N LEU A 160 -2.42 -1.81 24.80
CA LEU A 160 -1.26 -1.40 25.61
C LEU A 160 -1.60 -1.28 27.12
N ILE A 161 -2.87 -1.05 27.46
CA ILE A 161 -3.35 -1.04 28.86
C ILE A 161 -3.89 -2.42 29.30
N GLY A 162 -3.72 -3.45 28.48
CA GLY A 162 -4.11 -4.83 28.80
C GLY A 162 -5.57 -5.16 28.52
N GLU A 163 -6.31 -4.29 27.85
CA GLU A 163 -7.70 -4.51 27.45
C GLU A 163 -7.81 -4.80 25.94
N GLY A 164 -9.00 -5.24 25.46
CA GLY A 164 -9.18 -5.63 24.07
C GLY A 164 -8.49 -6.96 23.75
N GLU A 165 -8.16 -7.18 22.49
CA GLU A 165 -7.66 -8.46 21.98
C GLU A 165 -6.43 -8.31 21.10
N LEU A 166 -5.55 -9.29 21.18
CA LEU A 166 -4.33 -9.41 20.38
C LEU A 166 -4.35 -10.72 19.59
N HIS A 167 -3.87 -10.65 18.35
CA HIS A 167 -3.39 -11.81 17.64
C HIS A 167 -1.97 -12.16 18.10
N THR A 168 -1.71 -13.45 18.16
CA THR A 168 -0.40 -14.02 18.47
C THR A 168 0.25 -14.56 17.19
N ARG A 169 1.54 -14.85 17.22
CA ARG A 169 2.35 -15.26 16.07
C ARG A 169 1.79 -16.50 15.32
N ASP A 170 1.08 -17.35 16.01
CA ASP A 170 0.40 -18.54 15.48
C ASP A 170 -0.99 -18.24 14.89
N GLY A 171 -1.40 -16.95 14.90
CA GLY A 171 -2.69 -16.49 14.42
C GLY A 171 -3.84 -16.65 15.43
N ALA A 172 -3.57 -17.12 16.64
CA ALA A 172 -4.61 -17.22 17.67
C ALA A 172 -4.99 -15.82 18.20
N ARG A 173 -6.26 -15.62 18.52
CA ARG A 173 -6.81 -14.42 19.13
C ARG A 173 -6.94 -14.62 20.64
N ARG A 174 -6.45 -13.68 21.45
CA ARG A 174 -6.45 -13.75 22.91
C ARG A 174 -6.75 -12.38 23.56
N PRO A 175 -7.32 -12.35 24.76
CA PRO A 175 -7.37 -11.12 25.55
C PRO A 175 -5.97 -10.49 25.71
N ALA A 176 -5.89 -9.17 25.55
CA ALA A 176 -4.60 -8.47 25.51
C ALA A 176 -3.76 -8.70 26.78
N GLY A 177 -4.38 -8.63 27.98
CA GLY A 177 -3.67 -8.86 29.24
C GLY A 177 -3.04 -10.27 29.31
N GLU A 178 -3.71 -11.29 28.82
CA GLU A 178 -3.19 -12.67 28.78
C GLU A 178 -2.04 -12.81 27.79
N ALA A 179 -2.20 -12.23 26.58
CA ALA A 179 -1.19 -12.30 25.53
C ALA A 179 0.09 -11.54 25.92
N LEU A 180 -0.05 -10.36 26.52
CA LEU A 180 1.09 -9.59 27.05
C LEU A 180 1.81 -10.37 28.16
N SER A 181 1.06 -10.90 29.13
CA SER A 181 1.64 -11.69 30.24
C SER A 181 2.39 -12.93 29.72
N ALA A 182 1.84 -13.64 28.75
CA ALA A 182 2.50 -14.78 28.12
C ALA A 182 3.80 -14.42 27.41
N ALA A 183 3.90 -13.17 26.91
CA ALA A 183 5.12 -12.62 26.31
C ALA A 183 6.07 -11.95 27.32
N ALA A 184 5.79 -12.03 28.62
CA ALA A 184 6.51 -11.34 29.71
C ALA A 184 6.54 -9.80 29.53
N LEU A 185 5.46 -9.23 28.98
CA LEU A 185 5.24 -7.79 28.84
C LEU A 185 4.18 -7.32 29.84
N ALA A 186 4.43 -6.16 30.47
CA ALA A 186 3.49 -5.55 31.39
C ALA A 186 2.63 -4.50 30.69
N PRO A 187 1.30 -4.47 30.94
CA PRO A 187 0.46 -3.37 30.49
C PRO A 187 0.91 -2.01 31.06
N LEU A 188 0.66 -0.93 30.32
CA LEU A 188 0.95 0.43 30.75
C LEU A 188 -0.14 0.98 31.68
N THR A 189 0.29 1.78 32.65
CA THR A 189 -0.58 2.79 33.28
C THR A 189 -0.36 4.10 32.53
N LEU A 190 -1.40 4.64 31.90
CA LEU A 190 -1.31 5.89 31.14
C LEU A 190 -1.14 7.10 32.04
N HIS A 191 -0.24 7.98 31.65
CA HIS A 191 -0.01 9.28 32.25
C HIS A 191 -0.67 10.40 31.41
N PRO A 192 -0.84 11.63 31.96
CA PRO A 192 -1.37 12.78 31.26
C PRO A 192 -0.70 12.97 29.89
N LYS A 193 -1.46 13.29 28.85
CA LYS A 193 -1.09 13.41 27.44
C LYS A 193 -0.93 12.06 26.69
N GLU A 194 -0.68 10.93 27.34
CA GLU A 194 -0.38 9.67 26.66
C GLU A 194 -1.58 9.07 25.91
N GLY A 195 -2.80 9.24 26.42
CA GLY A 195 -4.01 8.77 25.74
C GLY A 195 -4.16 9.43 24.37
N ILE A 196 -4.16 10.78 24.32
CA ILE A 196 -4.29 11.49 23.04
C ILE A 196 -3.08 11.24 22.13
N SER A 197 -1.86 11.15 22.69
CA SER A 197 -0.65 10.82 21.91
C SER A 197 -0.67 9.41 21.32
N LEU A 198 -1.49 8.51 21.81
CA LEU A 198 -1.66 7.17 21.27
C LEU A 198 -2.64 7.12 20.12
N ILE A 199 -3.67 7.98 20.08
CA ILE A 199 -4.78 7.86 19.13
C ILE A 199 -4.81 8.96 18.07
N ASN A 200 -4.14 10.09 18.29
CA ASN A 200 -4.15 11.23 17.38
C ASN A 200 -3.02 11.16 16.36
N GLY A 201 -3.35 10.93 15.11
CA GLY A 201 -2.38 10.83 14.00
C GLY A 201 -2.82 9.94 12.83
N THR A 202 -2.02 9.90 11.78
CA THR A 202 -2.35 9.39 10.44
C THR A 202 -1.88 7.94 10.18
N GLN A 203 -1.51 7.18 11.20
CA GLN A 203 -0.71 5.97 11.04
C GLN A 203 -1.44 4.79 10.40
N ALA A 204 -2.78 4.66 10.56
CA ALA A 204 -3.49 3.53 9.97
C ALA A 204 -3.58 3.67 8.44
N HIS A 205 -4.11 4.80 7.93
CA HIS A 205 -4.17 4.99 6.48
C HIS A 205 -2.78 5.13 5.84
N THR A 206 -1.79 5.70 6.54
CA THR A 206 -0.40 5.78 6.06
C THR A 206 0.28 4.41 6.00
N ALA A 207 -0.03 3.50 6.90
CA ALA A 207 0.45 2.11 6.86
C ALA A 207 -0.04 1.38 5.61
N ILE A 208 -1.34 1.45 5.33
CA ILE A 208 -1.94 0.90 4.11
C ILE A 208 -1.31 1.54 2.87
N ALA A 209 -1.13 2.88 2.89
CA ALA A 209 -0.51 3.63 1.81
C ALA A 209 0.91 3.16 1.49
N ALA A 210 1.76 2.97 2.50
CA ALA A 210 3.14 2.54 2.33
C ALA A 210 3.24 1.15 1.67
N LEU A 211 2.40 0.21 2.09
CA LEU A 211 2.33 -1.12 1.50
C LEU A 211 1.80 -1.07 0.06
N ALA A 212 0.73 -0.30 -0.19
CA ALA A 212 0.12 -0.16 -1.50
C ALA A 212 1.05 0.49 -2.53
N VAL A 213 1.80 1.52 -2.14
CA VAL A 213 2.79 2.20 -3.00
C VAL A 213 3.92 1.25 -3.41
N ALA A 214 4.43 0.43 -2.49
CA ALA A 214 5.45 -0.55 -2.80
C ALA A 214 4.96 -1.62 -3.77
N GLU A 215 3.73 -2.09 -3.60
CA GLU A 215 3.11 -3.05 -4.51
C GLU A 215 2.78 -2.42 -5.88
N ALA A 216 2.29 -1.18 -5.91
CA ALA A 216 2.01 -0.44 -7.15
C ALA A 216 3.25 -0.33 -8.05
N ARG A 217 4.43 -0.16 -7.47
CA ARG A 217 5.71 -0.19 -8.20
C ARG A 217 5.93 -1.53 -8.90
N THR A 218 5.70 -2.63 -8.19
CA THR A 218 5.82 -3.99 -8.74
C THR A 218 4.79 -4.24 -9.84
N LEU A 219 3.56 -3.76 -9.67
CA LEU A 219 2.51 -3.87 -10.67
C LEU A 219 2.84 -3.09 -11.95
N TRP A 220 3.41 -1.88 -11.80
CA TRP A 220 3.85 -1.08 -12.95
C TRP A 220 4.94 -1.79 -13.75
N GLU A 221 5.96 -2.34 -13.09
CA GLU A 221 7.04 -3.12 -13.73
C GLU A 221 6.47 -4.38 -14.42
N THR A 222 5.59 -5.11 -13.74
CA THR A 222 4.93 -6.32 -14.27
C THR A 222 4.05 -6.02 -15.49
N ALA A 223 3.33 -4.88 -15.49
CA ALA A 223 2.49 -4.48 -16.60
C ALA A 223 3.28 -4.26 -17.91
N HIS A 224 4.55 -3.84 -17.80
CA HIS A 224 5.42 -3.73 -18.96
C HIS A 224 5.86 -5.09 -19.48
N ALA A 225 6.19 -6.02 -18.59
CA ALA A 225 6.51 -7.39 -18.99
C ALA A 225 5.30 -8.08 -19.66
N ALA A 226 4.12 -7.99 -19.04
CA ALA A 226 2.88 -8.53 -19.59
C ALA A 226 2.52 -7.91 -20.94
N GLY A 227 2.59 -6.57 -21.04
CA GLY A 227 2.31 -5.84 -22.28
C GLY A 227 3.31 -6.16 -23.41
N ALA A 228 4.60 -6.32 -23.07
CA ALA A 228 5.61 -6.72 -24.06
C ALA A 228 5.40 -8.16 -24.56
N MET A 229 5.06 -9.10 -23.65
CA MET A 229 4.66 -10.47 -24.03
C MET A 229 3.44 -10.47 -24.95
N THR A 230 2.43 -9.67 -24.62
CA THR A 230 1.21 -9.53 -25.43
C THR A 230 1.51 -8.94 -26.81
N LEU A 231 2.37 -7.90 -26.87
CA LEU A 231 2.80 -7.30 -28.14
C LEU A 231 3.46 -8.35 -29.05
N GLU A 232 4.38 -9.14 -28.51
CA GLU A 232 5.06 -10.21 -29.25
C GLU A 232 4.09 -11.30 -29.72
N ALA A 233 3.20 -11.77 -28.82
CA ALA A 233 2.19 -12.78 -29.19
C ALA A 233 1.25 -12.32 -30.31
N LEU A 234 0.91 -11.02 -30.33
CA LEU A 234 0.08 -10.38 -31.36
C LEU A 234 0.89 -9.83 -32.54
N LYS A 235 2.17 -10.22 -32.70
CA LYS A 235 3.05 -9.72 -33.74
C LYS A 235 3.06 -8.20 -33.86
N GLY A 236 3.04 -7.48 -32.74
CA GLY A 236 3.08 -6.01 -32.73
C GLY A 236 4.47 -5.45 -33.03
N THR A 237 4.55 -4.14 -33.28
CA THR A 237 5.80 -3.46 -33.62
C THR A 237 6.31 -2.60 -32.45
N PRO A 238 7.61 -2.65 -32.09
CA PRO A 238 8.20 -1.77 -31.11
C PRO A 238 8.47 -0.34 -31.63
N THR A 239 8.19 -0.05 -32.89
CA THR A 239 8.44 1.26 -33.50
C THR A 239 7.78 2.41 -32.73
N ALA A 240 6.61 2.17 -32.15
CA ALA A 240 5.92 3.16 -31.30
C ALA A 240 6.68 3.53 -30.01
N PHE A 241 7.73 2.79 -29.65
CA PHE A 241 8.56 3.02 -28.45
C PHE A 241 9.90 3.70 -28.78
N ASP A 242 10.12 4.15 -30.02
CA ASP A 242 11.32 4.88 -30.42
C ASP A 242 11.53 6.13 -29.52
N ALA A 243 12.74 6.31 -29.02
CA ALA A 243 13.05 7.36 -28.04
C ALA A 243 12.67 8.77 -28.56
N ARG A 244 12.88 9.02 -29.85
CA ARG A 244 12.61 10.32 -30.49
C ARG A 244 11.14 10.75 -30.36
N ILE A 245 10.21 9.79 -30.38
CA ILE A 245 8.76 10.05 -30.21
C ILE A 245 8.50 10.61 -28.79
N HIS A 246 9.10 9.99 -27.80
CA HIS A 246 8.87 10.33 -26.39
C HIS A 246 9.64 11.55 -25.94
N ASP A 247 10.83 11.76 -26.52
CA ASP A 247 11.61 12.98 -26.32
C ASP A 247 10.92 14.21 -26.90
N ALA A 248 10.31 14.08 -28.09
CA ALA A 248 9.53 15.15 -28.71
C ALA A 248 8.32 15.59 -27.87
N ARG A 249 7.75 14.70 -27.07
CA ARG A 249 6.62 15.02 -26.15
C ARG A 249 7.08 15.56 -24.81
N GLY A 250 8.22 15.10 -24.28
CA GLY A 250 8.85 15.63 -23.07
C GLY A 250 8.30 15.13 -21.74
N GLN A 251 7.39 14.14 -21.68
CA GLN A 251 6.86 13.56 -20.43
C GLN A 251 7.82 12.52 -19.86
N GLU A 252 8.28 12.70 -18.62
CA GLU A 252 9.32 11.85 -18.01
C GLU A 252 8.88 10.39 -17.85
N GLY A 253 7.76 10.13 -17.20
CA GLY A 253 7.27 8.77 -17.01
C GLY A 253 7.00 8.05 -18.32
N GLN A 254 6.60 8.77 -19.38
CA GLN A 254 6.42 8.21 -20.71
C GLN A 254 7.76 7.80 -21.35
N ARG A 255 8.84 8.59 -21.17
CA ARG A 255 10.19 8.23 -21.60
C ARG A 255 10.68 6.95 -20.92
N ASP A 256 10.51 6.88 -19.60
CA ASP A 256 10.92 5.74 -18.79
C ASP A 256 10.16 4.47 -19.18
N SER A 257 8.85 4.58 -19.38
CA SER A 257 8.02 3.48 -19.87
C SER A 257 8.46 2.97 -21.24
N ALA A 258 8.72 3.89 -22.17
CA ALA A 258 9.20 3.52 -23.52
C ALA A 258 10.60 2.89 -23.48
N ALA A 259 11.49 3.38 -22.61
CA ALA A 259 12.83 2.83 -22.43
C ALA A 259 12.76 1.39 -21.90
N LEU A 260 11.90 1.13 -20.92
CA LEU A 260 11.69 -0.21 -20.36
C LEU A 260 11.13 -1.17 -21.42
N LEU A 261 10.14 -0.74 -22.24
CA LEU A 261 9.60 -1.57 -23.33
C LEU A 261 10.67 -1.88 -24.38
N ARG A 262 11.51 -0.93 -24.78
CA ARG A 262 12.63 -1.20 -25.69
C ARG A 262 13.60 -2.23 -25.12
N ALA A 263 13.95 -2.12 -23.83
CA ALA A 263 14.84 -3.06 -23.17
C ALA A 263 14.24 -4.48 -23.07
N LEU A 264 12.93 -4.59 -22.91
CA LEU A 264 12.22 -5.87 -22.89
C LEU A 264 12.16 -6.54 -24.28
N LEU A 265 12.12 -5.78 -25.34
CA LEU A 265 11.87 -6.26 -26.73
C LEU A 265 13.14 -6.33 -27.59
N VAL A 266 14.31 -6.08 -27.02
CA VAL A 266 15.58 -6.06 -27.74
C VAL A 266 15.87 -7.43 -28.38
N ASP A 267 16.32 -7.41 -29.63
CA ASP A 267 16.82 -8.60 -30.37
C ASP A 267 15.80 -9.78 -30.39
N SER A 268 14.51 -9.49 -30.63
CA SER A 268 13.48 -10.53 -30.69
C SER A 268 13.40 -11.19 -32.07
N PRO A 269 13.72 -12.51 -32.21
CA PRO A 269 13.51 -13.24 -33.44
C PRO A 269 12.04 -13.27 -33.92
N LEU A 270 11.10 -13.30 -32.96
CA LEU A 270 9.68 -13.24 -33.26
C LEU A 270 9.32 -11.92 -33.96
N ARG A 271 9.84 -10.79 -33.43
CA ARG A 271 9.66 -9.49 -34.09
C ARG A 271 10.28 -9.44 -35.49
N GLU A 272 11.48 -9.97 -35.63
CA GLU A 272 12.15 -9.96 -36.94
C GLU A 272 11.41 -10.77 -38.01
N SER A 273 10.67 -11.82 -37.62
CA SER A 273 9.93 -12.70 -38.55
C SER A 273 8.82 -11.99 -39.32
N HIS A 274 8.39 -10.82 -38.88
CA HIS A 274 7.32 -10.03 -39.55
C HIS A 274 7.71 -8.54 -39.69
N ARG A 275 9.02 -8.23 -39.70
CA ARG A 275 9.50 -6.88 -39.93
C ARG A 275 9.08 -6.33 -41.27
N ASP A 276 9.18 -7.17 -42.27
CA ASP A 276 8.83 -6.88 -43.66
C ASP A 276 7.54 -7.61 -44.05
N GLY A 277 6.72 -6.95 -44.86
CA GLY A 277 5.49 -7.56 -45.39
C GLY A 277 4.33 -7.60 -44.39
N ASP A 278 4.41 -6.95 -43.24
CA ASP A 278 3.27 -6.83 -42.31
C ASP A 278 2.19 -5.94 -42.96
N PRO A 279 0.96 -6.46 -43.18
CA PRO A 279 -0.10 -5.69 -43.85
C PRO A 279 -0.65 -4.56 -42.93
N ARG A 280 -0.33 -4.56 -41.62
CA ARG A 280 -0.84 -3.58 -40.68
C ARG A 280 0.04 -2.34 -40.69
N VAL A 281 -0.60 -1.18 -40.86
CA VAL A 281 0.10 0.12 -40.78
C VAL A 281 0.40 0.51 -39.36
N GLN A 282 -0.49 0.18 -38.41
CA GLN A 282 -0.39 0.54 -36.98
C GLN A 282 -1.02 -0.52 -36.11
N ASP A 283 -0.43 -0.73 -34.94
CA ASP A 283 -1.02 -1.53 -33.87
C ASP A 283 -2.18 -0.79 -33.17
N ALA A 284 -3.03 -1.53 -32.49
CA ALA A 284 -4.06 -0.96 -31.62
C ALA A 284 -3.47 -0.15 -30.48
N TYR A 285 -4.24 0.79 -29.93
CA TYR A 285 -3.78 1.67 -28.83
C TYR A 285 -3.36 0.91 -27.59
N ALA A 286 -4.02 -0.21 -27.26
CA ALA A 286 -3.64 -1.04 -26.12
C ALA A 286 -2.20 -1.59 -26.22
N LEU A 287 -1.63 -1.63 -27.43
CA LEU A 287 -0.25 -2.03 -27.69
C LEU A 287 0.65 -0.81 -27.86
N ARG A 288 0.38 0.06 -28.85
CA ARG A 288 1.28 1.15 -29.23
C ARG A 288 1.28 2.34 -28.27
N CYS A 289 0.21 2.55 -27.49
CA CYS A 289 0.08 3.65 -26.55
C CYS A 289 0.43 3.25 -25.11
N MET A 290 1.11 2.11 -24.88
CA MET A 290 1.58 1.73 -23.55
C MET A 290 2.39 2.85 -22.88
N PRO A 291 3.39 3.49 -23.53
CA PRO A 291 4.14 4.55 -22.86
C PRO A 291 3.28 5.75 -22.44
N GLN A 292 2.27 6.11 -23.24
CA GLN A 292 1.38 7.24 -22.99
C GLN A 292 0.40 7.00 -21.83
N VAL A 293 0.14 5.73 -21.48
CA VAL A 293 -0.75 5.35 -20.37
C VAL A 293 0.04 4.90 -19.17
N HIS A 294 1.05 4.03 -19.33
CA HIS A 294 1.88 3.56 -18.23
C HIS A 294 2.80 4.65 -17.66
N GLY A 295 3.21 5.62 -18.50
CA GLY A 295 4.05 6.75 -18.06
C GLY A 295 3.39 7.60 -16.97
N PRO A 296 2.19 8.14 -17.18
CA PRO A 296 1.45 8.88 -16.14
C PRO A 296 1.20 8.07 -14.87
N VAL A 297 1.10 6.73 -14.94
CA VAL A 297 1.03 5.89 -13.74
C VAL A 297 2.33 5.97 -12.93
N LEU A 298 3.49 5.99 -13.58
CA LEU A 298 4.78 6.18 -12.92
C LEU A 298 4.88 7.57 -12.28
N ASP A 299 4.42 8.61 -12.98
CA ASP A 299 4.45 9.99 -12.45
C ASP A 299 3.53 10.12 -11.22
N ALA A 300 2.33 9.54 -11.27
CA ALA A 300 1.41 9.45 -10.12
C ALA A 300 2.01 8.68 -8.94
N LEU A 301 2.71 7.58 -9.24
CA LEU A 301 3.39 6.77 -8.23
C LEU A 301 4.52 7.56 -7.55
N ARG A 302 5.36 8.29 -8.32
CA ARG A 302 6.41 9.17 -7.78
C ARG A 302 5.83 10.27 -6.89
N PHE A 303 4.72 10.87 -7.29
CA PHE A 303 3.99 11.85 -6.48
C PHE A 303 3.54 11.23 -5.14
N ALA A 304 2.90 10.06 -5.18
CA ALA A 304 2.43 9.38 -3.98
C ALA A 304 3.60 8.94 -3.07
N GLU A 305 4.66 8.34 -3.64
CA GLU A 305 5.86 7.94 -2.89
C GLU A 305 6.48 9.12 -2.13
N GLY A 306 6.58 10.29 -2.78
CA GLY A 306 7.14 11.49 -2.14
C GLY A 306 6.29 12.02 -0.99
N LEU A 307 4.96 11.96 -1.07
CA LEU A 307 4.06 12.34 0.01
C LEU A 307 4.11 11.33 1.15
N ILE A 308 4.01 10.04 0.85
CA ILE A 308 4.04 8.99 1.86
C ILE A 308 5.36 8.98 2.61
N TRP A 309 6.51 9.13 1.94
CA TRP A 309 7.81 9.19 2.61
C TRP A 309 7.87 10.32 3.65
N ARG A 310 7.34 11.51 3.34
CA ARG A 310 7.26 12.61 4.31
C ARG A 310 6.35 12.26 5.48
N GLU A 311 5.20 11.64 5.21
CA GLU A 311 4.23 11.29 6.25
C GLU A 311 4.76 10.20 7.20
N LEU A 312 5.54 9.21 6.72
CA LEU A 312 6.20 8.22 7.55
C LEU A 312 7.06 8.83 8.66
N ASN A 313 7.57 10.06 8.44
CA ASN A 313 8.50 10.78 9.29
C ASN A 313 7.92 12.10 9.83
N ALA A 314 6.61 12.30 9.72
CA ALA A 314 5.94 13.52 10.16
C ALA A 314 5.56 13.47 11.65
N ALA A 315 5.47 14.64 12.29
CA ALA A 315 4.85 14.79 13.60
C ALA A 315 3.36 15.06 13.41
N THR A 316 2.55 14.01 13.52
CA THR A 316 1.11 14.02 13.22
C THR A 316 0.23 14.02 14.47
N ASP A 317 0.81 14.26 15.64
CA ASP A 317 0.12 14.39 16.93
C ASP A 317 -0.41 15.83 17.15
N ASN A 318 -1.23 16.02 18.16
CA ASN A 318 -1.72 17.30 18.63
C ASN A 318 -2.15 17.24 20.11
N PRO A 319 -1.81 18.25 20.94
CA PRO A 319 -0.87 19.34 20.66
C PRO A 319 0.57 18.84 20.58
N LEU A 320 1.42 19.55 19.86
CA LEU A 320 2.86 19.30 19.82
C LEU A 320 3.55 19.96 21.01
N VAL A 321 4.50 19.25 21.61
CA VAL A 321 5.32 19.70 22.75
C VAL A 321 6.71 20.01 22.24
N PHE A 322 7.22 21.21 22.52
CA PHE A 322 8.54 21.66 22.10
C PHE A 322 9.53 21.69 23.27
N ASP A 323 10.81 21.57 22.98
CA ASP A 323 11.90 21.54 23.98
C ASP A 323 12.11 22.87 24.71
N ASN A 324 11.63 23.98 24.13
CA ASN A 324 11.60 25.31 24.75
C ASN A 324 10.49 25.49 25.81
N GLY A 325 9.67 24.44 26.06
CA GLY A 325 8.58 24.45 27.04
C GLY A 325 7.22 24.84 26.48
N GLU A 326 7.12 25.17 25.18
CA GLU A 326 5.85 25.52 24.54
C GLU A 326 5.04 24.27 24.14
N MET A 327 3.71 24.39 24.24
CA MET A 327 2.77 23.44 23.64
C MET A 327 1.87 24.18 22.67
N LEU A 328 1.87 23.72 21.42
CA LEU A 328 1.11 24.36 20.35
C LEU A 328 0.06 23.39 19.77
N SER A 329 -1.17 23.86 19.69
CA SER A 329 -2.26 23.13 19.05
C SER A 329 -2.33 23.49 17.57
N GLY A 330 -2.38 22.48 16.70
CA GLY A 330 -2.40 22.63 15.23
C GLY A 330 -3.26 21.55 14.59
N GLY A 331 -3.02 21.27 13.31
CA GLY A 331 -3.81 20.34 12.49
C GLY A 331 -2.98 19.25 11.78
N ASN A 332 -1.79 18.91 12.27
CA ASN A 332 -0.89 17.95 11.59
C ASN A 332 -1.44 16.51 11.53
N PHE A 333 -2.47 16.22 12.28
CA PHE A 333 -3.21 14.96 12.24
C PHE A 333 -4.13 14.81 11.02
N HIS A 334 -4.36 15.91 10.26
CA HIS A 334 -5.32 15.90 9.16
C HIS A 334 -4.78 15.15 7.94
N GLY A 335 -5.43 14.04 7.58
CA GLY A 335 -4.95 13.09 6.57
C GLY A 335 -5.11 13.51 5.11
N GLN A 336 -5.43 14.79 4.78
CA GLN A 336 -5.75 15.24 3.42
C GLN A 336 -4.63 14.95 2.41
N ALA A 337 -3.38 15.16 2.78
CA ALA A 337 -2.24 14.94 1.88
C ALA A 337 -2.14 13.47 1.44
N VAL A 338 -2.31 12.56 2.40
CA VAL A 338 -2.30 11.11 2.14
C VAL A 338 -3.54 10.70 1.34
N ALA A 339 -4.74 11.17 1.71
CA ALA A 339 -5.99 10.89 1.00
C ALA A 339 -5.90 11.24 -0.49
N MET A 340 -5.40 12.44 -0.82
CA MET A 340 -5.17 12.86 -2.21
C MET A 340 -4.17 11.95 -2.94
N ALA A 341 -3.06 11.61 -2.30
CA ALA A 341 -2.05 10.73 -2.90
C ALA A 341 -2.63 9.36 -3.25
N LEU A 342 -3.46 8.80 -2.35
CA LEU A 342 -4.11 7.50 -2.53
C LEU A 342 -5.14 7.53 -3.66
N ASP A 343 -5.97 8.58 -3.76
CA ASP A 343 -6.95 8.71 -4.84
C ASP A 343 -6.28 8.93 -6.21
N VAL A 344 -5.22 9.74 -6.28
CA VAL A 344 -4.44 9.90 -7.52
C VAL A 344 -3.85 8.56 -7.97
N LEU A 345 -3.29 7.78 -7.05
CA LEU A 345 -2.73 6.47 -7.36
C LEU A 345 -3.84 5.45 -7.73
N ALA A 346 -5.02 5.52 -7.11
CA ALA A 346 -6.18 4.70 -7.44
C ALA A 346 -6.64 4.92 -8.89
N ILE A 347 -6.73 6.19 -9.32
CA ILE A 347 -7.06 6.57 -10.70
C ILE A 347 -5.98 6.02 -11.67
N ALA A 348 -4.71 6.21 -11.33
CA ALA A 348 -3.60 5.77 -12.16
C ALA A 348 -3.58 4.24 -12.36
N LEU A 349 -3.68 3.48 -11.29
CA LEU A 349 -3.69 2.01 -11.33
C LEU A 349 -4.93 1.46 -12.06
N THR A 350 -6.07 2.14 -11.96
CA THR A 350 -7.26 1.77 -12.73
C THR A 350 -7.02 1.86 -14.24
N ASN A 351 -6.31 2.89 -14.71
CA ASN A 351 -5.92 2.98 -16.14
C ASN A 351 -5.00 1.83 -16.55
N LEU A 352 -4.11 1.38 -15.66
CA LEU A 352 -3.25 0.23 -15.90
C LEU A 352 -4.07 -1.05 -16.07
N ALA A 353 -5.05 -1.28 -15.19
CA ALA A 353 -5.97 -2.43 -15.28
C ALA A 353 -6.79 -2.42 -16.58
N VAL A 354 -7.37 -1.26 -16.93
CA VAL A 354 -8.17 -1.10 -18.15
C VAL A 354 -7.33 -1.41 -19.39
N MET A 355 -6.09 -0.93 -19.44
CA MET A 355 -5.23 -1.18 -20.59
C MET A 355 -4.81 -2.64 -20.70
N ALA A 356 -4.52 -3.29 -19.60
CA ALA A 356 -4.22 -4.72 -19.54
C ALA A 356 -5.42 -5.57 -19.97
N GLU A 357 -6.62 -5.22 -19.50
CA GLU A 357 -7.86 -5.91 -19.90
C GLU A 357 -8.11 -5.79 -21.42
N ARG A 358 -7.89 -4.62 -22.04
CA ARG A 358 -8.00 -4.48 -23.49
C ARG A 358 -6.98 -5.33 -24.26
N ARG A 359 -5.80 -5.57 -23.70
CA ARG A 359 -4.81 -6.48 -24.30
C ARG A 359 -5.21 -7.94 -24.14
N ILE A 360 -5.80 -8.34 -23.01
CA ILE A 360 -6.37 -9.68 -22.80
C ILE A 360 -7.47 -9.94 -23.82
N ASP A 361 -8.40 -8.99 -23.97
CA ASP A 361 -9.48 -9.09 -24.97
C ASP A 361 -8.93 -9.37 -26.36
N ARG A 362 -7.92 -8.62 -26.81
CA ARG A 362 -7.30 -8.85 -28.13
C ARG A 362 -6.66 -10.22 -28.26
N LEU A 363 -6.01 -10.72 -27.23
CA LEU A 363 -5.38 -12.06 -27.25
C LEU A 363 -6.39 -13.18 -27.47
N VAL A 364 -7.56 -13.07 -26.85
CA VAL A 364 -8.58 -14.14 -26.90
C VAL A 364 -9.62 -13.94 -28.00
N HIS A 365 -9.72 -12.73 -28.58
CA HIS A 365 -10.75 -12.38 -29.56
C HIS A 365 -10.52 -13.11 -30.90
N PRO A 366 -11.51 -13.83 -31.43
CA PRO A 366 -11.34 -14.61 -32.65
C PRO A 366 -10.81 -13.81 -33.87
N ASP A 367 -11.25 -12.55 -34.00
CA ASP A 367 -10.99 -11.72 -35.18
C ASP A 367 -9.85 -10.70 -34.98
N LEU A 368 -9.33 -10.53 -33.75
CA LEU A 368 -8.34 -9.48 -33.41
C LEU A 368 -7.02 -10.03 -32.89
N ASN A 369 -6.85 -11.35 -32.85
CA ASN A 369 -5.73 -12.02 -32.20
C ASN A 369 -4.57 -12.40 -33.15
N GLU A 370 -4.57 -11.84 -34.32
CA GLU A 370 -3.50 -12.03 -35.33
C GLU A 370 -3.25 -13.50 -35.68
N GLY A 371 -4.34 -14.26 -35.84
CA GLY A 371 -4.31 -15.67 -36.24
C GLY A 371 -3.90 -16.64 -35.13
N LEU A 372 -3.97 -16.24 -33.88
CA LEU A 372 -3.96 -17.19 -32.74
C LEU A 372 -5.28 -17.99 -32.73
N PRO A 373 -5.33 -19.18 -32.12
CA PRO A 373 -6.58 -19.89 -31.94
C PRO A 373 -7.61 -19.04 -31.18
N PRO A 374 -8.92 -19.11 -31.50
CA PRO A 374 -9.98 -18.46 -30.76
C PRO A 374 -9.89 -18.82 -29.25
N PHE A 375 -9.95 -17.80 -28.39
CA PHE A 375 -9.78 -17.95 -26.93
C PHE A 375 -8.49 -18.67 -26.53
N LEU A 376 -7.46 -18.66 -27.38
CA LEU A 376 -6.16 -19.32 -27.19
C LEU A 376 -6.30 -20.82 -26.90
N SER A 377 -7.31 -21.46 -27.46
CA SER A 377 -7.65 -22.85 -27.21
C SER A 377 -7.64 -23.69 -28.51
N ASN A 378 -7.04 -24.87 -28.43
CA ASN A 378 -7.17 -25.86 -29.46
C ASN A 378 -8.52 -26.62 -29.31
N GLY A 379 -9.18 -26.91 -30.44
CA GLY A 379 -10.49 -27.57 -30.43
C GLY A 379 -11.63 -26.66 -29.95
N ALA A 380 -11.68 -25.46 -30.51
CA ALA A 380 -12.74 -24.48 -30.25
C ALA A 380 -14.15 -25.12 -30.42
N GLY A 381 -15.04 -24.86 -29.48
CA GLY A 381 -16.36 -25.45 -29.38
C GLY A 381 -16.44 -26.60 -28.36
N LEU A 382 -15.46 -27.51 -28.32
CA LEU A 382 -15.30 -28.45 -27.23
C LEU A 382 -14.64 -27.81 -26.01
N ASN A 383 -13.64 -26.94 -26.25
CA ASN A 383 -12.94 -26.17 -25.24
C ASN A 383 -13.32 -24.69 -25.36
N SER A 384 -13.53 -24.01 -24.21
CA SER A 384 -13.79 -22.59 -24.10
C SER A 384 -12.51 -21.75 -23.89
N GLY A 385 -11.41 -22.40 -23.52
CA GLY A 385 -10.11 -21.76 -23.31
C GLY A 385 -10.12 -20.64 -22.28
N PHE A 386 -9.56 -19.48 -22.63
CA PHE A 386 -9.45 -18.33 -21.74
C PHE A 386 -10.66 -17.37 -21.75
N MET A 387 -11.80 -17.77 -22.34
CA MET A 387 -13.00 -16.94 -22.41
C MET A 387 -13.39 -16.37 -21.03
N MET A 388 -13.54 -17.24 -20.02
CA MET A 388 -13.94 -16.80 -18.68
C MET A 388 -12.84 -16.06 -17.92
N ALA A 389 -11.57 -16.25 -18.24
CA ALA A 389 -10.49 -15.46 -17.71
C ALA A 389 -10.60 -13.99 -18.17
N GLN A 390 -10.94 -13.74 -19.44
CA GLN A 390 -11.19 -12.40 -19.95
C GLN A 390 -12.41 -11.76 -19.26
N VAL A 391 -13.52 -12.49 -19.08
CA VAL A 391 -14.70 -11.98 -18.35
C VAL A 391 -14.33 -11.60 -16.90
N THR A 392 -13.48 -12.39 -16.24
CA THR A 392 -12.98 -12.07 -14.91
C THR A 392 -12.14 -10.78 -14.92
N ALA A 393 -11.23 -10.62 -15.90
CA ALA A 393 -10.44 -9.41 -16.03
C ALA A 393 -11.32 -8.16 -16.26
N ALA A 394 -12.34 -8.27 -17.11
CA ALA A 394 -13.31 -7.20 -17.35
C ALA A 394 -14.10 -6.82 -16.10
N SER A 395 -14.53 -7.81 -15.31
CA SER A 395 -15.19 -7.58 -14.03
C SER A 395 -14.30 -6.81 -13.03
N LEU A 396 -13.03 -7.23 -12.89
CA LEU A 396 -12.06 -6.59 -12.01
C LEU A 396 -11.72 -5.16 -12.46
N ALA A 397 -11.54 -4.93 -13.75
CA ALA A 397 -11.30 -3.60 -14.29
C ALA A 397 -12.50 -2.67 -14.10
N SER A 398 -13.73 -3.20 -14.21
CA SER A 398 -14.96 -2.46 -13.93
C SER A 398 -15.09 -2.10 -12.45
N GLU A 399 -14.76 -3.02 -11.54
CA GLU A 399 -14.71 -2.73 -10.10
C GLU A 399 -13.69 -1.63 -9.78
N CYS A 400 -12.50 -1.67 -10.40
CA CYS A 400 -11.50 -0.60 -10.22
C CYS A 400 -12.06 0.77 -10.60
N LYS A 401 -12.86 0.91 -11.67
CA LYS A 401 -13.47 2.19 -12.06
C LYS A 401 -14.40 2.74 -10.97
N VAL A 402 -15.20 1.88 -10.34
CA VAL A 402 -16.09 2.29 -9.23
C VAL A 402 -15.26 2.74 -8.03
N LEU A 403 -14.24 1.97 -7.66
CA LEU A 403 -13.36 2.27 -6.53
C LEU A 403 -12.45 3.49 -6.77
N ALA A 404 -12.15 3.84 -8.02
CA ALA A 404 -11.34 5.01 -8.35
C ALA A 404 -12.06 6.35 -8.17
N HIS A 405 -13.37 6.36 -7.85
CA HIS A 405 -14.05 7.61 -7.49
C HIS A 405 -13.37 8.21 -6.24
N PRO A 406 -12.89 9.48 -6.30
CA PRO A 406 -12.11 10.05 -5.20
C PRO A 406 -12.92 10.13 -3.89
N ALA A 407 -12.33 9.67 -2.78
CA ALA A 407 -12.87 9.84 -1.44
C ALA A 407 -12.46 11.20 -0.85
N SER A 408 -11.28 11.69 -1.20
CA SER A 408 -10.67 12.91 -0.66
C SER A 408 -11.38 14.22 -1.04
N VAL A 409 -12.42 14.15 -1.87
CA VAL A 409 -13.28 15.30 -2.24
C VAL A 409 -14.57 15.36 -1.44
N ASP A 410 -14.84 14.33 -0.62
CA ASP A 410 -16.02 14.26 0.24
C ASP A 410 -15.71 14.80 1.64
N THR A 411 -16.74 15.25 2.36
CA THR A 411 -16.64 15.66 3.76
C THR A 411 -17.99 15.53 4.47
N ILE A 412 -17.94 15.01 5.70
CA ILE A 412 -19.11 14.92 6.60
C ILE A 412 -18.67 15.42 7.97
N PRO A 413 -19.23 16.51 8.52
CA PRO A 413 -18.82 17.03 9.82
C PRO A 413 -18.96 16.01 10.95
N THR A 414 -17.93 15.92 11.79
CA THR A 414 -17.86 15.03 12.98
C THR A 414 -17.54 15.85 14.25
N ASP A 415 -17.46 15.22 15.42
CA ASP A 415 -17.13 15.84 16.71
C ASP A 415 -17.89 17.14 17.02
N GLY A 416 -19.21 17.13 16.83
CA GLY A 416 -20.05 18.30 17.04
C GLY A 416 -19.64 19.53 16.21
N SER A 417 -19.19 19.30 14.98
CA SER A 417 -18.69 20.27 14.01
C SER A 417 -17.36 20.95 14.40
N LYS A 418 -16.58 20.39 15.30
CA LYS A 418 -15.17 20.78 15.48
C LYS A 418 -14.30 20.21 14.35
N GLU A 419 -14.69 19.05 13.81
CA GLU A 419 -14.15 18.46 12.59
C GLU A 419 -15.12 18.72 11.44
N ASP A 420 -15.17 19.94 10.92
CA ASP A 420 -16.12 20.39 9.90
C ASP A 420 -15.64 20.12 8.46
N VAL A 421 -14.35 19.87 8.27
CA VAL A 421 -13.74 19.39 7.03
C VAL A 421 -12.93 18.13 7.34
N VAL A 422 -13.32 16.98 6.74
CA VAL A 422 -12.69 15.69 6.98
C VAL A 422 -12.22 15.07 5.65
N PRO A 423 -11.04 14.42 5.60
CA PRO A 423 -10.40 14.03 4.34
C PRO A 423 -10.82 12.66 3.81
N MET A 424 -11.59 11.87 4.53
CA MET A 424 -11.95 10.47 4.21
C MET A 424 -10.74 9.57 3.88
N ALA A 425 -9.61 9.81 4.56
CA ALA A 425 -8.32 9.18 4.24
C ALA A 425 -8.34 7.66 4.37
N MET A 426 -9.01 7.11 5.39
CA MET A 426 -9.14 5.66 5.55
C MET A 426 -9.97 5.04 4.42
N GLY A 427 -11.02 5.75 3.96
CA GLY A 427 -11.81 5.36 2.78
C GLY A 427 -10.96 5.30 1.50
N ALA A 428 -10.10 6.30 1.28
CA ALA A 428 -9.15 6.30 0.17
C ALA A 428 -8.16 5.12 0.26
N ALA A 429 -7.70 4.80 1.48
CA ALA A 429 -6.71 3.75 1.71
C ALA A 429 -7.25 2.34 1.38
N TRP A 430 -8.39 1.93 1.95
CA TRP A 430 -8.92 0.59 1.68
C TRP A 430 -9.43 0.44 0.24
N LYS A 431 -9.93 1.50 -0.42
CA LYS A 431 -10.25 1.48 -1.85
C LYS A 431 -9.01 1.19 -2.70
N LEU A 432 -7.91 1.90 -2.45
CA LEU A 432 -6.65 1.68 -3.16
C LEU A 432 -6.13 0.26 -2.94
N ARG A 433 -6.14 -0.26 -1.71
CA ARG A 433 -5.77 -1.65 -1.41
C ARG A 433 -6.56 -2.63 -2.27
N ARG A 434 -7.87 -2.43 -2.43
CA ARG A 434 -8.72 -3.28 -3.27
C ARG A 434 -8.35 -3.17 -4.74
N ILE A 435 -8.10 -1.96 -5.25
CA ILE A 435 -7.63 -1.72 -6.63
C ILE A 435 -6.30 -2.43 -6.88
N VAL A 436 -5.33 -2.34 -5.98
CA VAL A 436 -4.03 -3.02 -6.09
C VAL A 436 -4.22 -4.53 -6.24
N GLY A 437 -5.09 -5.14 -5.43
CA GLY A 437 -5.44 -6.56 -5.55
C GLY A 437 -6.07 -6.92 -6.90
N ASN A 438 -6.99 -6.09 -7.39
CA ASN A 438 -7.65 -6.28 -8.68
C ASN A 438 -6.66 -6.16 -9.85
N VAL A 439 -5.82 -5.13 -9.85
CA VAL A 439 -4.78 -4.93 -10.88
C VAL A 439 -3.82 -6.10 -10.92
N ARG A 440 -3.38 -6.61 -9.76
CA ARG A 440 -2.53 -7.81 -9.67
C ARG A 440 -3.18 -9.01 -10.35
N ASN A 441 -4.46 -9.25 -10.12
CA ASN A 441 -5.19 -10.36 -10.74
C ASN A 441 -5.40 -10.15 -12.26
N VAL A 442 -5.68 -8.93 -12.72
CA VAL A 442 -5.77 -8.60 -14.14
C VAL A 442 -4.43 -8.87 -14.83
N LEU A 443 -3.32 -8.43 -14.25
CA LEU A 443 -1.98 -8.70 -14.80
C LEU A 443 -1.61 -10.18 -14.75
N ALA A 444 -2.05 -10.93 -13.74
CA ALA A 444 -1.86 -12.38 -13.71
C ALA A 444 -2.58 -13.07 -14.87
N ILE A 445 -3.81 -12.64 -15.17
CA ILE A 445 -4.57 -13.15 -16.34
C ILE A 445 -3.86 -12.76 -17.66
N GLU A 446 -3.39 -11.51 -17.78
CA GLU A 446 -2.66 -11.08 -18.99
C GLU A 446 -1.39 -11.92 -19.21
N LEU A 447 -0.56 -12.10 -18.17
CA LEU A 447 0.65 -12.93 -18.22
C LEU A 447 0.34 -14.37 -18.65
N MET A 448 -0.73 -14.96 -18.12
CA MET A 448 -1.17 -16.31 -18.47
C MET A 448 -1.61 -16.42 -19.93
N CYS A 449 -2.43 -15.48 -20.41
CA CYS A 449 -2.90 -15.43 -21.79
C CYS A 449 -1.75 -15.16 -22.77
N ALA A 450 -0.86 -14.20 -22.44
CA ALA A 450 0.28 -13.86 -23.27
C ALA A 450 1.29 -15.02 -23.37
N ALA A 451 1.52 -15.76 -22.28
CA ALA A 451 2.35 -16.95 -22.31
C ALA A 451 1.78 -18.02 -23.25
N GLN A 452 0.46 -18.26 -23.22
CA GLN A 452 -0.22 -19.17 -24.14
C GLN A 452 -0.13 -18.68 -25.61
N GLY A 453 -0.27 -17.38 -25.83
CA GLY A 453 -0.09 -16.80 -27.16
C GLY A 453 1.33 -16.99 -27.70
N LEU A 454 2.36 -16.85 -26.86
CA LEU A 454 3.75 -17.12 -27.25
C LEU A 454 4.00 -18.62 -27.53
N ASP A 455 3.37 -19.53 -26.79
CA ASP A 455 3.45 -20.97 -27.11
C ASP A 455 2.89 -21.29 -28.50
N CYS A 456 1.80 -20.62 -28.88
CA CYS A 456 1.24 -20.77 -30.25
C CYS A 456 2.13 -20.19 -31.36
N ARG A 457 3.13 -19.37 -31.00
CA ARG A 457 4.12 -18.82 -31.95
C ARG A 457 5.36 -19.68 -32.09
N ARG A 458 5.55 -20.74 -31.30
CA ARG A 458 6.68 -21.65 -31.41
C ARG A 458 6.75 -22.29 -32.81
N PRO A 459 7.94 -22.51 -33.41
CA PRO A 459 9.26 -22.47 -32.75
C PRO A 459 9.92 -21.08 -32.65
N LEU A 460 9.28 -20.01 -33.13
CA LEU A 460 9.80 -18.66 -33.01
C LEU A 460 9.89 -18.28 -31.52
N ARG A 461 11.00 -17.63 -31.15
CA ARG A 461 11.22 -17.15 -29.78
C ARG A 461 11.17 -15.63 -29.71
N SER A 462 10.74 -15.12 -28.57
CA SER A 462 10.78 -13.70 -28.24
C SER A 462 12.19 -13.27 -27.81
N SER A 463 12.34 -12.02 -27.34
CA SER A 463 13.58 -11.53 -26.75
C SER A 463 13.98 -12.33 -25.50
N ALA A 464 15.27 -12.33 -25.16
CA ALA A 464 15.75 -13.02 -23.97
C ALA A 464 15.08 -12.56 -22.65
N PRO A 465 14.82 -11.25 -22.39
CA PRO A 465 14.05 -10.84 -21.22
C PRO A 465 12.64 -11.44 -21.17
N ILE A 466 11.92 -11.46 -22.30
CA ILE A 466 10.56 -11.99 -22.39
C ILE A 466 10.55 -13.51 -22.24
N GLU A 467 11.52 -14.23 -22.80
CA GLU A 467 11.63 -15.68 -22.63
C GLU A 467 11.84 -16.05 -21.16
N ARG A 468 12.63 -15.27 -20.40
CA ARG A 468 12.78 -15.49 -18.92
C ARG A 468 11.46 -15.38 -18.19
N VAL A 469 10.63 -14.37 -18.52
CA VAL A 469 9.29 -14.21 -17.92
C VAL A 469 8.39 -15.38 -18.31
N HIS A 470 8.37 -15.75 -19.61
CA HIS A 470 7.62 -16.91 -20.11
C HIS A 470 8.01 -18.19 -19.36
N GLU A 471 9.30 -18.47 -19.22
CA GLU A 471 9.81 -19.63 -18.49
C GLU A 471 9.42 -19.59 -17.00
N ALA A 472 9.43 -18.41 -16.38
CA ALA A 472 8.99 -18.25 -15.00
C ALA A 472 7.49 -18.58 -14.84
N ILE A 473 6.65 -18.12 -15.78
CA ILE A 473 5.23 -18.48 -15.79
C ILE A 473 5.05 -19.99 -15.99
N ARG A 474 5.79 -20.59 -16.94
CA ARG A 474 5.65 -22.03 -17.26
C ARG A 474 6.17 -22.96 -16.17
N ARG A 475 7.01 -22.50 -15.27
CA ARG A 475 7.33 -23.22 -14.01
C ARG A 475 6.16 -23.30 -13.03
N LEU A 476 5.23 -22.32 -13.08
CA LEU A 476 4.06 -22.25 -12.20
C LEU A 476 2.81 -22.85 -12.82
N VAL A 477 2.61 -22.60 -14.10
CA VAL A 477 1.36 -22.91 -14.82
C VAL A 477 1.69 -23.55 -16.17
N ALA A 478 1.20 -24.77 -16.37
CA ALA A 478 1.34 -25.49 -17.64
C ALA A 478 0.52 -24.83 -18.77
N PRO A 479 0.91 -25.01 -20.05
CA PRO A 479 0.07 -24.64 -21.17
C PRO A 479 -1.35 -25.21 -21.07
N LEU A 480 -2.33 -24.48 -21.61
CA LEU A 480 -3.72 -24.94 -21.67
C LEU A 480 -3.93 -25.83 -22.89
N ALA A 481 -3.78 -27.14 -22.73
CA ALA A 481 -4.02 -28.12 -23.80
C ALA A 481 -5.52 -28.51 -23.90
N ALA A 482 -6.22 -28.52 -22.79
CA ALA A 482 -7.67 -28.74 -22.64
C ALA A 482 -8.19 -27.89 -21.49
N ASP A 483 -9.51 -27.65 -21.45
CA ASP A 483 -10.14 -26.85 -20.38
C ASP A 483 -9.86 -27.44 -19.00
N ARG A 484 -9.51 -26.58 -18.05
CA ARG A 484 -9.33 -26.86 -16.62
C ARG A 484 -9.73 -25.64 -15.78
N MET A 485 -9.80 -25.82 -14.47
CA MET A 485 -10.00 -24.69 -13.55
C MET A 485 -8.82 -23.70 -13.65
N LEU A 486 -9.09 -22.44 -14.04
CA LEU A 486 -8.07 -21.39 -14.21
C LEU A 486 -7.82 -20.60 -12.92
N SER A 487 -8.72 -20.61 -11.95
CA SER A 487 -8.57 -19.86 -10.71
C SER A 487 -7.29 -20.21 -9.94
N PRO A 488 -6.89 -21.49 -9.77
CA PRO A 488 -5.60 -21.82 -9.14
C PRO A 488 -4.39 -21.25 -9.89
N ASP A 489 -4.44 -21.26 -11.23
CA ASP A 489 -3.37 -20.74 -12.08
C ASP A 489 -3.23 -19.22 -11.93
N ILE A 490 -4.36 -18.49 -11.94
CA ILE A 490 -4.40 -17.04 -11.71
C ILE A 490 -3.81 -16.70 -10.34
N HIS A 491 -4.21 -17.41 -9.28
CA HIS A 491 -3.69 -17.19 -7.94
C HIS A 491 -2.18 -17.45 -7.84
N ALA A 492 -1.67 -18.52 -8.47
CA ALA A 492 -0.24 -18.85 -8.46
C ALA A 492 0.59 -17.72 -9.11
N ILE A 493 0.15 -17.20 -10.26
CA ILE A 493 0.80 -16.09 -10.95
C ILE A 493 0.67 -14.79 -10.12
N ALA A 494 -0.50 -14.50 -9.54
CA ALA A 494 -0.70 -13.32 -8.70
C ALA A 494 0.23 -13.31 -7.49
N GLN A 495 0.44 -14.45 -6.84
CA GLN A 495 1.41 -14.60 -5.75
C GLN A 495 2.86 -14.39 -6.24
N ALA A 496 3.21 -14.88 -7.42
CA ALA A 496 4.53 -14.68 -8.00
C ALA A 496 4.79 -13.19 -8.37
N ILE A 497 3.74 -12.45 -8.79
CA ILE A 497 3.82 -10.98 -8.95
C ILE A 497 4.22 -10.32 -7.63
N THR A 498 3.56 -10.67 -6.52
CA THR A 498 3.89 -10.12 -5.20
C THR A 498 5.35 -10.42 -4.79
N ARG A 499 5.90 -11.58 -5.21
CA ARG A 499 7.31 -11.95 -5.00
C ARG A 499 8.27 -11.35 -6.03
N ARG A 500 7.78 -10.51 -6.98
CA ARG A 500 8.55 -9.82 -8.03
C ARG A 500 9.23 -10.78 -9.03
N GLU A 501 8.68 -11.96 -9.26
CA GLU A 501 9.30 -12.98 -10.13
C GLU A 501 9.26 -12.64 -11.63
N PHE A 502 8.46 -11.64 -12.03
CA PHE A 502 8.28 -11.22 -13.43
C PHE A 502 8.93 -9.87 -13.76
N VAL A 503 9.77 -9.36 -12.88
CA VAL A 503 10.57 -8.15 -13.15
C VAL A 503 11.81 -8.56 -13.95
N ALA A 504 11.75 -8.37 -15.27
CA ALA A 504 12.72 -8.93 -16.23
C ALA A 504 13.95 -8.04 -16.47
N VAL A 505 13.90 -6.77 -16.08
CA VAL A 505 14.96 -5.77 -16.27
C VAL A 505 15.29 -5.11 -14.94
N GLU A 506 16.56 -5.17 -14.52
CA GLU A 506 16.99 -4.53 -13.28
C GLU A 506 16.99 -3.00 -13.39
N ARG A 507 16.84 -2.30 -12.26
CA ARG A 507 16.69 -0.83 -12.17
C ARG A 507 17.88 0.00 -12.71
N THR A 508 18.99 -0.61 -13.03
CA THR A 508 20.18 0.06 -13.60
C THR A 508 19.95 0.64 -15.02
N VAL A 509 18.80 0.37 -15.63
CA VAL A 509 18.44 0.85 -16.98
C VAL A 509 17.48 2.05 -16.94
N LEU A 510 16.97 2.43 -15.77
CA LEU A 510 16.10 3.59 -15.50
C LEU A 510 16.80 4.58 -14.57
#